data_db5c88f60e8ef6a1bfbd3843ce6b88e1
#
_entry.id   db5c88f60e8ef6a1bfbd3843ce6b88e1
#
_cell.length_a   1.000
_cell.length_b   1.000
_cell.length_c   1.000
_cell.angle_alpha   90.00
_cell.angle_beta   90.00
_cell.angle_gamma   90.00
#
_symmetry.space_group_name_H-M   'P 1'
#
loop_
_entity.id
_entity.type
_entity.pdbx_description
1 polymer ?
#
loop_
_entity_poly.entity_id
_entity_poly.type
_entity_poly.pdbx_seq_one_letter_code
_entity_poly.pdbx_strand_id
1 'polypeptide(L)'
;LWKYPQVTYGDRDKQFYQESFEHRMEMYCTDGSSNLGRPLHMLPHLMEVAQKNPNSFFLCKHEHFNEEPRETLQQIYQWLGEPNFEHDFDNIPKPDYYEHDTAYRALVNHKTGTKLKKLEPRWPKLMTDEQSKAVIANNQWYYETFYPEAL
;
A
#
# COMPACT_ATOMS: atom_id res chain seq x y z
N LEU A 1 16.22 9.40 2.79
CA LEU A 1 17.17 8.39 2.29
C LEU A 1 16.92 7.11 3.08
N TRP A 2 16.26 6.16 2.46
CA TRP A 2 16.11 4.81 2.99
C TRP A 2 17.49 4.15 2.92
N LYS A 3 18.23 4.22 3.99
CA LYS A 3 19.48 3.48 4.13
C LYS A 3 19.14 2.04 4.51
N TYR A 4 19.05 1.18 3.52
CA TYR A 4 19.30 -0.23 3.72
C TYR A 4 20.77 -0.50 3.39
N PRO A 5 21.65 -0.56 4.38
CA PRO A 5 23.10 -0.59 4.16
C PRO A 5 23.61 -1.90 3.53
N GLN A 6 22.72 -2.85 3.25
CA GLN A 6 23.09 -4.19 2.75
C GLN A 6 22.50 -4.52 1.38
N VAL A 7 21.74 -3.60 0.76
CA VAL A 7 21.22 -3.81 -0.60
C VAL A 7 22.28 -3.35 -1.59
N THR A 8 22.92 -4.28 -2.27
CA THR A 8 23.72 -3.98 -3.46
C THR A 8 22.77 -3.63 -4.58
N TYR A 9 22.48 -2.35 -4.74
CA TYR A 9 21.74 -1.84 -5.89
C TYR A 9 22.56 -2.05 -7.15
N GLY A 10 21.93 -2.54 -8.21
CA GLY A 10 22.49 -2.53 -9.55
C GLY A 10 22.78 -1.09 -10.01
N ASP A 11 23.54 -0.92 -11.09
CA ASP A 11 23.91 0.42 -11.57
C ASP A 11 22.69 1.26 -11.97
N ARG A 12 21.61 0.64 -12.45
CA ARG A 12 20.32 1.29 -12.71
C ARG A 12 19.71 1.90 -11.44
N ASP A 13 19.78 1.16 -10.33
CA ASP A 13 19.22 1.63 -9.06
C ASP A 13 20.05 2.81 -8.52
N LYS A 14 21.37 2.76 -8.67
CA LYS A 14 22.25 3.88 -8.27
C LYS A 14 21.93 5.14 -9.06
N GLN A 15 21.75 5.03 -10.37
CA GLN A 15 21.38 6.15 -11.22
C GLN A 15 20.01 6.71 -10.82
N PHE A 16 19.02 5.84 -10.59
CA PHE A 16 17.69 6.23 -10.14
C PHE A 16 17.72 7.05 -8.84
N TYR A 17 18.56 6.67 -7.85
CA TYR A 17 18.66 7.43 -6.60
C TYR A 17 19.43 8.75 -6.72
N GLN A 18 20.10 9.01 -7.84
CA GLN A 18 20.73 10.29 -8.15
C GLN A 18 19.77 11.28 -8.81
N GLU A 19 18.64 10.80 -9.34
CA GLU A 19 17.62 11.64 -9.94
C GLU A 19 16.88 12.50 -8.91
N SER A 20 16.27 13.58 -9.37
CA SER A 20 15.43 14.41 -8.53
C SER A 20 14.25 13.61 -7.96
N PHE A 21 13.67 14.07 -6.85
CA PHE A 21 12.49 13.44 -6.29
C PHE A 21 11.34 13.42 -7.30
N GLU A 22 11.11 14.53 -7.99
CA GLU A 22 10.04 14.71 -8.98
C GLU A 22 10.19 13.71 -10.12
N HIS A 23 11.40 13.59 -10.68
CA HIS A 23 11.67 12.61 -11.74
C HIS A 23 11.47 11.17 -11.28
N ARG A 24 11.91 10.84 -10.07
CA ARG A 24 11.67 9.51 -9.47
C ARG A 24 10.19 9.21 -9.29
N MET A 25 9.41 10.19 -8.81
CA MET A 25 7.97 10.03 -8.62
C MET A 25 7.25 9.88 -9.97
N GLU A 26 7.62 10.66 -10.96
CA GLU A 26 7.10 10.52 -12.32
C GLU A 26 7.35 9.11 -12.85
N MET A 27 8.60 8.64 -12.80
CA MET A 27 8.95 7.28 -13.20
C MET A 27 8.15 6.21 -12.45
N TYR A 28 8.03 6.32 -11.13
CA TYR A 28 7.28 5.35 -10.33
C TYR A 28 5.79 5.31 -10.65
N CYS A 29 5.19 6.46 -10.93
CA CYS A 29 3.76 6.55 -11.24
C CYS A 29 3.45 6.11 -12.69
N THR A 30 4.38 6.37 -13.63
CA THR A 30 4.15 6.12 -15.07
C THR A 30 4.70 4.77 -15.54
N ASP A 31 5.72 4.21 -14.87
CA ASP A 31 6.27 2.90 -15.23
C ASP A 31 5.35 1.77 -14.75
N GLY A 32 4.58 1.18 -15.67
CA GLY A 32 3.71 0.02 -15.41
C GLY A 32 4.42 -1.24 -14.89
N SER A 33 5.75 -1.26 -14.84
CA SER A 33 6.54 -2.34 -14.21
C SER A 33 6.91 -2.03 -12.75
N SER A 34 6.80 -0.79 -12.32
CA SER A 34 7.11 -0.35 -10.97
C SER A 34 6.10 -0.88 -9.94
N ASN A 35 6.50 -0.91 -8.67
CA ASN A 35 5.61 -1.34 -7.59
C ASN A 35 4.43 -0.39 -7.33
N LEU A 36 4.51 0.86 -7.76
CA LEU A 36 3.45 1.85 -7.66
C LEU A 36 2.69 2.00 -8.99
N GLY A 37 3.40 2.12 -10.10
CA GLY A 37 2.79 2.31 -11.42
C GLY A 37 1.94 1.14 -11.85
N ARG A 38 2.36 -0.10 -11.58
CA ARG A 38 1.58 -1.30 -11.93
C ARG A 38 0.19 -1.29 -11.29
N PRO A 39 0.01 -1.13 -9.98
CA PRO A 39 -1.31 -0.99 -9.38
C PRO A 39 -2.11 0.18 -9.96
N LEU A 40 -1.49 1.35 -10.16
CA LEU A 40 -2.16 2.52 -10.73
C LEU A 40 -2.68 2.27 -12.15
N HIS A 41 -1.91 1.58 -12.99
CA HIS A 41 -2.34 1.22 -14.34
C HIS A 41 -3.44 0.14 -14.36
N MET A 42 -3.39 -0.81 -13.42
CA MET A 42 -4.36 -1.90 -13.37
C MET A 42 -5.67 -1.53 -12.69
N LEU A 43 -5.66 -0.57 -11.80
CA LEU A 43 -6.81 -0.22 -10.97
C LEU A 43 -8.01 0.28 -11.78
N PRO A 44 -7.88 1.14 -12.80
CA PRO A 44 -9.03 1.52 -13.66
C PRO A 44 -9.69 0.31 -14.31
N HIS A 45 -8.90 -0.63 -14.81
CA HIS A 45 -9.43 -1.85 -15.42
C HIS A 45 -10.14 -2.75 -14.39
N LEU A 46 -9.55 -2.88 -13.19
CA LEU A 46 -10.21 -3.57 -12.07
C LEU A 46 -11.53 -2.92 -11.69
N MET A 47 -11.61 -1.59 -11.70
CA MET A 47 -12.85 -0.85 -11.42
C MET A 47 -13.94 -1.13 -12.48
N GLU A 48 -13.58 -1.19 -13.76
CA GLU A 48 -14.52 -1.58 -14.81
C GLU A 48 -15.04 -3.01 -14.63
N VAL A 49 -14.16 -3.94 -14.28
CA VAL A 49 -14.55 -5.34 -14.02
C VAL A 49 -15.43 -5.42 -12.78
N ALA A 50 -15.12 -4.68 -11.73
CA ALA A 50 -15.90 -4.63 -10.50
C ALA A 50 -17.31 -4.06 -10.74
N GLN A 51 -17.46 -3.03 -11.58
CA GLN A 51 -18.77 -2.49 -11.96
C GLN A 51 -19.64 -3.53 -12.66
N LYS A 52 -19.04 -4.38 -13.50
CA LYS A 52 -19.75 -5.46 -14.20
C LYS A 52 -20.06 -6.66 -13.29
N ASN A 53 -19.31 -6.81 -12.20
CA ASN A 53 -19.41 -7.93 -11.27
C ASN A 53 -19.36 -7.44 -9.80
N PRO A 54 -20.36 -6.68 -9.35
CA PRO A 54 -20.29 -5.97 -8.06
C PRO A 54 -20.16 -6.90 -6.84
N ASN A 55 -20.63 -8.14 -6.97
CA ASN A 55 -20.56 -9.13 -5.88
C ASN A 55 -19.22 -9.91 -5.84
N SER A 56 -18.33 -9.69 -6.80
CA SER A 56 -17.05 -10.42 -6.89
C SER A 56 -15.86 -9.63 -6.34
N PHE A 57 -16.07 -8.39 -5.93
CA PHE A 57 -15.01 -7.50 -5.48
C PHE A 57 -15.41 -6.76 -4.21
N PHE A 58 -14.52 -6.74 -3.26
CA PHE A 58 -14.62 -5.89 -2.08
C PHE A 58 -13.44 -4.92 -2.10
N LEU A 59 -13.71 -3.63 -2.16
CA LEU A 59 -12.69 -2.59 -2.12
C LEU A 59 -12.48 -2.13 -0.67
N CYS A 60 -11.30 -2.38 -0.15
CA CYS A 60 -10.93 -1.97 1.20
C CYS A 60 -9.80 -0.93 1.14
N LYS A 61 -10.03 0.25 1.68
CA LYS A 61 -8.97 1.22 1.91
C LYS A 61 -8.13 0.79 3.11
N HIS A 62 -6.82 0.80 2.95
CA HIS A 62 -5.89 0.47 4.03
C HIS A 62 -6.08 1.39 5.26
N GLU A 63 -6.33 2.66 5.03
CA GLU A 63 -6.56 3.66 6.07
C GLU A 63 -7.80 3.31 6.88
N HIS A 64 -8.90 2.95 6.22
CA HIS A 64 -10.12 2.52 6.90
C HIS A 64 -9.88 1.26 7.73
N PHE A 65 -9.23 0.24 7.15
CA PHE A 65 -8.87 -0.96 7.92
C PHE A 65 -7.98 -0.62 9.13
N ASN A 66 -7.06 0.31 8.97
CA ASN A 66 -6.16 0.72 10.05
C ASN A 66 -6.86 1.52 11.17
N GLU A 67 -7.90 2.27 10.82
CA GLU A 67 -8.68 3.07 11.78
C GLU A 67 -9.76 2.26 12.48
N GLU A 68 -10.52 1.48 11.70
CA GLU A 68 -11.67 0.71 12.14
C GLU A 68 -11.55 -0.77 11.71
N PRO A 69 -10.55 -1.51 12.22
CA PRO A 69 -10.26 -2.86 11.77
C PRO A 69 -11.40 -3.84 12.05
N ARG A 70 -12.09 -3.69 13.17
CA ARG A 70 -13.23 -4.55 13.56
C ARG A 70 -14.39 -4.38 12.58
N GLU A 71 -14.77 -3.15 12.33
CA GLU A 71 -15.85 -2.82 11.40
C GLU A 71 -15.53 -3.29 9.98
N THR A 72 -14.30 -3.03 9.52
CA THR A 72 -13.86 -3.45 8.20
C THR A 72 -13.92 -4.97 8.03
N LEU A 73 -13.48 -5.74 9.04
CA LEU A 73 -13.56 -7.20 8.97
C LEU A 73 -15.01 -7.71 9.00
N GLN A 74 -15.87 -7.08 9.79
CA GLN A 74 -17.31 -7.41 9.77
C GLN A 74 -17.94 -7.20 8.39
N GLN A 75 -17.61 -6.09 7.72
CA GLN A 75 -18.06 -5.83 6.35
C GLN A 75 -17.52 -6.87 5.36
N ILE A 76 -16.28 -7.32 5.52
CA ILE A 76 -15.69 -8.38 4.69
C ILE A 76 -16.42 -9.71 4.93
N TYR A 77 -16.68 -10.11 6.17
CA TYR A 77 -17.44 -11.32 6.48
C TYR A 77 -18.86 -11.26 5.93
N GLN A 78 -19.53 -10.13 6.09
CA GLN A 78 -20.86 -9.92 5.52
C GLN A 78 -20.85 -10.04 3.99
N TRP A 79 -19.85 -9.45 3.33
CA TRP A 79 -19.71 -9.56 1.88
C TRP A 79 -19.43 -10.98 1.42
N LEU A 80 -18.64 -11.75 2.18
CA LEU A 80 -18.38 -13.18 1.92
C LEU A 80 -19.59 -14.08 2.21
N GLY A 81 -20.59 -13.59 2.93
CA GLY A 81 -21.70 -14.40 3.42
C GLY A 81 -21.31 -15.32 4.60
N GLU A 82 -20.21 -15.00 5.28
CA GLU A 82 -19.68 -15.79 6.40
C GLU A 82 -20.11 -15.20 7.75
N PRO A 83 -20.26 -16.03 8.78
CA PRO A 83 -20.48 -15.55 10.14
C PRO A 83 -19.34 -14.65 10.62
N ASN A 84 -19.69 -13.60 11.38
CA ASN A 84 -18.68 -12.76 11.99
C ASN A 84 -17.78 -13.56 12.93
N PHE A 85 -16.48 -13.34 12.81
CA PHE A 85 -15.47 -13.85 13.73
C PHE A 85 -14.90 -12.69 14.54
N GLU A 86 -14.87 -12.87 15.88
CA GLU A 86 -14.29 -11.88 16.77
C GLU A 86 -12.76 -12.03 16.81
N HIS A 87 -12.07 -11.03 16.28
CA HIS A 87 -10.62 -10.96 16.28
C HIS A 87 -10.10 -10.27 17.54
N ASP A 88 -9.10 -10.87 18.19
CA ASP A 88 -8.34 -10.22 19.24
C ASP A 88 -7.14 -9.48 18.64
N PHE A 89 -7.30 -8.18 18.40
CA PHE A 89 -6.26 -7.34 17.82
C PHE A 89 -5.12 -7.01 18.79
N ASP A 90 -5.29 -7.31 20.07
CA ASP A 90 -4.26 -7.14 21.10
C ASP A 90 -3.42 -8.39 21.32
N ASN A 91 -3.90 -9.55 20.87
CA ASN A 91 -3.26 -10.84 21.03
C ASN A 91 -3.23 -11.64 19.74
N ILE A 92 -2.59 -11.10 18.71
CA ILE A 92 -2.41 -11.80 17.44
C ILE A 92 -1.38 -12.92 17.65
N PRO A 93 -1.77 -14.19 17.48
CA PRO A 93 -0.84 -15.29 17.66
C PRO A 93 0.28 -15.20 16.64
N LYS A 94 1.52 -15.37 17.13
CA LYS A 94 2.66 -15.50 16.21
C LYS A 94 2.67 -16.92 15.66
N PRO A 95 2.88 -17.06 14.35
CA PRO A 95 3.12 -18.38 13.79
C PRO A 95 4.39 -18.99 14.40
N ASP A 96 4.38 -20.28 14.65
CA ASP A 96 5.54 -21.02 15.22
C ASP A 96 6.75 -21.09 14.28
N TYR A 97 6.58 -20.70 13.03
CA TYR A 97 7.65 -20.66 12.04
C TYR A 97 7.99 -19.21 11.70
N TYR A 98 9.25 -18.93 11.56
CA TYR A 98 9.72 -17.67 10.98
C TYR A 98 9.42 -17.69 9.48
N GLU A 99 8.58 -16.78 9.03
CA GLU A 99 8.53 -16.48 7.61
C GLU A 99 9.88 -15.86 7.23
N HIS A 100 10.73 -16.70 6.65
CA HIS A 100 11.95 -16.22 6.06
C HIS A 100 11.60 -15.64 4.70
N ASP A 101 11.71 -14.32 4.56
CA ASP A 101 11.61 -13.62 3.26
C ASP A 101 12.74 -14.03 2.29
N THR A 102 13.49 -15.06 2.62
CA THR A 102 14.57 -15.60 1.79
C THR A 102 14.09 -16.07 0.43
N ALA A 103 12.84 -16.52 0.30
CA ALA A 103 12.23 -16.89 -1.00
C ALA A 103 12.20 -15.71 -1.98
N TYR A 104 12.10 -14.49 -1.48
CA TYR A 104 12.09 -13.25 -2.28
C TYR A 104 13.44 -12.55 -2.29
N ARG A 105 14.51 -13.17 -1.78
CA ARG A 105 15.82 -12.52 -1.55
C ARG A 105 15.72 -11.26 -0.72
N ALA A 106 14.70 -11.14 0.11
CA ALA A 106 14.56 -10.01 1.00
C ALA A 106 15.67 -10.07 2.05
N LEU A 107 16.39 -8.97 2.17
CA LEU A 107 17.50 -8.82 3.14
C LEU A 107 17.00 -8.46 4.54
N VAL A 108 15.68 -8.32 4.70
CA VAL A 108 15.05 -7.90 5.95
C VAL A 108 13.90 -8.85 6.27
N ASN A 109 13.98 -9.52 7.41
CA ASN A 109 12.85 -10.30 7.90
C ASN A 109 11.73 -9.38 8.33
N HIS A 110 10.53 -9.55 7.75
CA HIS A 110 9.33 -8.89 8.24
C HIS A 110 9.00 -9.45 9.63
N LYS A 111 9.03 -8.57 10.62
CA LYS A 111 8.64 -8.93 11.98
C LYS A 111 7.14 -8.69 12.15
N THR A 112 6.37 -9.74 12.25
CA THR A 112 4.96 -9.63 12.63
C THR A 112 4.86 -9.20 14.11
N GLY A 113 4.03 -8.19 14.37
CA GLY A 113 3.68 -7.81 15.74
C GLY A 113 2.64 -8.77 16.33
N THR A 114 2.51 -8.77 17.66
CA THR A 114 1.44 -9.49 18.36
C THR A 114 0.20 -8.61 18.60
N LYS A 115 0.25 -7.38 18.17
CA LYS A 115 -0.84 -6.41 18.29
C LYS A 115 -0.99 -5.63 17.00
N LEU A 116 -2.23 -5.38 16.61
CA LEU A 116 -2.50 -4.39 15.58
C LEU A 116 -2.19 -3.00 16.13
N LYS A 117 -1.41 -2.23 15.39
CA LYS A 117 -1.03 -0.87 15.76
C LYS A 117 -1.59 0.09 14.74
N LYS A 118 -2.28 1.12 15.21
CA LYS A 118 -2.65 2.25 14.35
C LYS A 118 -1.39 2.87 13.77
N LEU A 119 -1.35 2.96 12.45
CA LEU A 119 -0.20 3.53 11.74
C LEU A 119 -0.50 4.99 11.43
N GLU A 120 0.37 5.85 11.93
CA GLU A 120 0.35 7.25 11.53
C GLU A 120 0.96 7.42 10.13
N PRO A 121 0.37 8.24 9.25
CA PRO A 121 0.94 8.50 7.95
C PRO A 121 2.33 9.12 8.10
N ARG A 122 3.31 8.55 7.40
CA ARG A 122 4.72 9.00 7.47
C ARG A 122 5.06 10.03 6.42
N TRP A 123 4.28 10.08 5.33
CA TRP A 123 4.56 10.94 4.19
C TRP A 123 4.64 12.44 4.55
N PRO A 124 3.84 13.01 5.52
CA PRO A 124 3.97 14.41 5.87
C PRO A 124 5.34 14.78 6.47
N LYS A 125 6.06 13.76 6.97
CA LYS A 125 7.42 13.94 7.53
C LYS A 125 8.52 13.69 6.50
N LEU A 126 8.18 13.18 5.32
CA LEU A 126 9.13 12.72 4.31
C LEU A 126 9.09 13.57 3.04
N MET A 127 8.01 14.32 2.84
CA MET A 127 7.76 15.09 1.63
C MET A 127 7.45 16.54 1.99
N THR A 128 7.86 17.46 1.12
CA THR A 128 7.41 18.86 1.20
C THR A 128 5.97 18.99 0.69
N ASP A 129 5.34 20.11 0.96
CA ASP A 129 3.99 20.40 0.45
C ASP A 129 3.95 20.44 -1.09
N GLU A 130 5.01 20.98 -1.72
CA GLU A 130 5.14 21.00 -3.18
C GLU A 130 5.25 19.59 -3.76
N GLN A 131 6.02 18.74 -3.11
CA GLN A 131 6.18 17.33 -3.52
C GLN A 131 4.86 16.57 -3.37
N SER A 132 4.12 16.80 -2.28
CA SER A 132 2.80 16.21 -2.08
C SER A 132 1.80 16.64 -3.14
N LYS A 133 1.76 17.94 -3.46
CA LYS A 133 0.91 18.48 -4.54
C LYS A 133 1.29 17.88 -5.90
N ALA A 134 2.58 17.69 -6.19
CA ALA A 134 3.01 17.08 -7.43
C ALA A 134 2.56 15.62 -7.54
N VAL A 135 2.62 14.84 -6.44
CA VAL A 135 2.09 13.47 -6.41
C VAL A 135 0.60 13.43 -6.68
N ILE A 136 -0.17 14.31 -6.04
CA ILE A 136 -1.62 14.41 -6.23
C ILE A 136 -1.92 14.77 -7.70
N ALA A 137 -1.26 15.79 -8.24
CA ALA A 137 -1.49 16.24 -9.61
C ALA A 137 -1.19 15.15 -10.66
N ASN A 138 -0.11 14.38 -10.45
CA ASN A 138 0.26 13.27 -11.35
C ASN A 138 -0.71 12.07 -11.25
N ASN A 139 -1.51 11.99 -10.20
CA ASN A 139 -2.45 10.91 -9.96
C ASN A 139 -3.86 11.43 -9.66
N GLN A 140 -4.25 12.53 -10.26
CA GLN A 140 -5.48 13.24 -9.97
C GLN A 140 -6.71 12.33 -10.00
N TRP A 141 -6.87 11.49 -11.04
CA TRP A 141 -7.97 10.53 -11.17
C TRP A 141 -8.10 9.59 -9.97
N TYR A 142 -6.96 9.16 -9.40
CA TYR A 142 -6.93 8.29 -8.24
C TYR A 142 -7.43 9.00 -6.99
N TYR A 143 -6.98 10.23 -6.77
CA TYR A 143 -7.43 11.05 -5.65
C TYR A 143 -8.90 11.44 -5.80
N GLU A 144 -9.34 11.88 -6.97
CA GLU A 144 -10.76 12.18 -7.23
C GLU A 144 -11.67 10.98 -6.96
N THR A 145 -11.19 9.76 -7.25
CA THR A 145 -11.97 8.53 -7.09
C THR A 145 -11.98 8.03 -5.65
N PHE A 146 -10.83 8.06 -4.96
CA PHE A 146 -10.67 7.37 -3.69
C PHE A 146 -10.43 8.30 -2.50
N TYR A 147 -9.93 9.50 -2.72
CA TYR A 147 -9.52 10.44 -1.68
C TYR A 147 -9.89 11.88 -2.05
N PRO A 148 -11.16 12.17 -2.38
CA PRO A 148 -11.56 13.53 -2.79
C PRO A 148 -11.31 14.57 -1.70
N GLU A 149 -11.21 14.14 -0.44
CA GLU A 149 -10.87 14.99 0.70
C GLU A 149 -9.40 15.47 0.71
N ALA A 150 -8.54 14.90 -0.13
CA ALA A 150 -7.13 15.29 -0.26
C ALA A 150 -6.88 16.36 -1.34
N LEU A 151 -7.92 16.74 -2.10
CA LEU A 151 -7.87 17.74 -3.16
C LEU A 151 -8.22 19.12 -2.60
#